data_e4e71d6f75ae15ab45061923729c5f89
#
_entry.id   e4e71d6f75ae15ab45061923729c5f89
#
_cell.length_a   1.000
_cell.length_b   1.000
_cell.length_c   1.000
_cell.angle_alpha   90.00
_cell.angle_beta   90.00
_cell.angle_gamma   90.00
#
_symmetry.space_group_name_H-M   'P 1'
#
loop_
_entity.id
_entity.type
_entity.pdbx_description
1 polymer ?
#
loop_
_entity_poly.entity_id
_entity_poly.type
_entity_poly.pdbx_seq_one_letter_code
_entity_poly.pdbx_strand_id
1 'polypeptide(L)'
;WSWSARLETHYTAIVPGRTCSGKRPVAGQDDWAASGVLVPSSPTLSRHELNAISPFEPADLTPLAEATLPYELGSLTRTAAQAAGEAGMGMAHRERVRAELGASQVATATVFHEVRGGPLLLPIWIGAYRRGEALHRVVINGQTGAITGVFPYSWWKIGLVVAAVIGAILLCTGGAGLAGVISQVNGRKF
;
A
#
# COMPACT_ATOMS: atom_id res chain seq x y z
N TRP A 1 14.76 4.27 -10.36
CA TRP A 1 14.75 3.59 -11.65
C TRP A 1 13.33 3.17 -12.00
N SER A 2 13.00 3.27 -13.28
CA SER A 2 11.74 2.76 -13.82
C SER A 2 12.04 1.68 -14.84
N TRP A 3 11.32 0.54 -14.78
CA TRP A 3 11.53 -0.61 -15.65
C TRP A 3 10.23 -1.09 -16.27
N SER A 4 10.32 -1.57 -17.50
CA SER A 4 9.23 -2.19 -18.25
C SER A 4 9.77 -3.42 -18.96
N ALA A 5 8.95 -4.48 -19.03
CA ALA A 5 9.33 -5.70 -19.72
C ALA A 5 8.07 -6.46 -20.17
N ARG A 6 8.24 -7.33 -21.19
CA ARG A 6 7.28 -8.39 -21.49
C ARG A 6 7.71 -9.65 -20.73
N LEU A 7 6.80 -10.25 -19.99
CA LEU A 7 7.02 -11.47 -19.23
C LEU A 7 6.27 -12.62 -19.90
N GLU A 8 6.98 -13.72 -20.11
CA GLU A 8 6.41 -15.01 -20.46
C GLU A 8 6.60 -15.94 -19.25
N THR A 9 5.50 -16.41 -18.67
CA THR A 9 5.54 -17.14 -17.42
C THR A 9 4.85 -18.49 -17.55
N HIS A 10 5.62 -19.55 -17.32
CA HIS A 10 5.06 -20.88 -17.09
C HIS A 10 4.76 -21.03 -15.61
N TYR A 11 3.57 -21.48 -15.26
CA TYR A 11 3.18 -21.64 -13.87
C TYR A 11 2.61 -23.01 -13.57
N THR A 12 2.78 -23.43 -12.32
CA THR A 12 2.08 -24.55 -11.71
C THR A 12 1.38 -24.06 -10.44
N ALA A 13 0.07 -24.22 -10.38
CA ALA A 13 -0.76 -23.70 -9.30
C ALA A 13 -1.57 -24.81 -8.64
N ILE A 14 -1.83 -24.69 -7.34
CA ILE A 14 -2.75 -25.56 -6.61
C ILE A 14 -4.04 -24.77 -6.37
N VAL A 15 -5.11 -25.16 -7.04
CA VAL A 15 -6.41 -24.51 -6.96
C VAL A 15 -7.40 -25.36 -6.16
N PRO A 16 -8.45 -24.75 -5.55
CA PRO A 16 -9.54 -25.48 -4.91
C PRO A 16 -10.25 -26.37 -5.93
N GLY A 17 -10.54 -27.63 -5.55
CA GLY A 17 -11.38 -28.51 -6.35
C GLY A 17 -12.86 -28.12 -6.26
N ARG A 18 -13.66 -28.56 -7.22
CA ARG A 18 -15.14 -28.34 -7.24
C ARG A 18 -15.89 -29.12 -6.15
N THR A 19 -15.27 -30.07 -5.52
CA THR A 19 -15.82 -30.85 -4.39
C THR A 19 -15.15 -30.43 -3.09
N CYS A 20 -15.89 -30.44 -1.99
CA CYS A 20 -15.59 -29.83 -0.68
C CYS A 20 -14.24 -30.16 -0.02
N SER A 21 -13.35 -30.94 -0.60
CA SER A 21 -12.06 -31.31 -0.01
C SER A 21 -10.91 -31.49 -1.00
N GLY A 22 -11.08 -31.18 -2.28
CA GLY A 22 -10.08 -31.43 -3.31
C GLY A 22 -9.18 -30.24 -3.59
N LYS A 23 -7.85 -30.46 -3.60
CA LYS A 23 -6.88 -29.56 -4.22
C LYS A 23 -6.48 -30.15 -5.57
N ARG A 24 -6.45 -29.33 -6.62
CA ARG A 24 -6.11 -29.77 -7.97
C ARG A 24 -4.90 -28.99 -8.48
N PRO A 25 -3.84 -29.67 -8.99
CA PRO A 25 -2.76 -29.00 -9.69
C PRO A 25 -3.26 -28.52 -11.07
N VAL A 26 -2.89 -27.33 -11.44
CA VAL A 26 -3.11 -26.72 -12.76
C VAL A 26 -1.79 -26.14 -13.24
N ALA A 27 -1.42 -26.43 -14.47
CA ALA A 27 -0.27 -25.84 -15.14
C ALA A 27 -0.76 -25.02 -16.33
N GLY A 28 -0.07 -23.93 -16.62
CA GLY A 28 -0.40 -23.07 -17.76
C GLY A 28 0.74 -22.11 -18.08
N GLN A 29 0.49 -21.27 -19.06
CA GLN A 29 1.35 -20.18 -19.47
C GLN A 29 0.53 -18.90 -19.47
N ASP A 30 1.16 -17.80 -19.06
CA ASP A 30 0.57 -16.46 -19.07
C ASP A 30 1.61 -15.44 -19.55
N ASP A 31 1.17 -14.53 -20.40
CA ASP A 31 1.98 -13.45 -20.94
C ASP A 31 1.49 -12.13 -20.33
N TRP A 32 2.44 -11.35 -19.85
CA TRP A 32 2.14 -10.07 -19.22
C TRP A 32 3.13 -8.99 -19.65
N ALA A 33 2.61 -7.81 -19.98
CA ALA A 33 3.41 -6.62 -20.20
C ALA A 33 3.40 -5.77 -18.92
N ALA A 34 4.52 -5.77 -18.22
CA ALA A 34 4.73 -4.91 -17.05
C ALA A 34 5.30 -3.57 -17.51
N SER A 35 4.77 -2.47 -16.99
CA SER A 35 5.25 -1.11 -17.28
C SER A 35 5.34 -0.27 -16.03
N GLY A 36 6.33 0.64 -15.99
CA GLY A 36 6.46 1.63 -14.93
C GLY A 36 6.80 1.07 -13.54
N VAL A 37 7.43 -0.09 -13.48
CA VAL A 37 7.83 -0.68 -12.20
C VAL A 37 8.97 0.11 -11.59
N LEU A 38 8.71 0.72 -10.44
CA LEU A 38 9.66 1.59 -9.75
C LEU A 38 10.57 0.80 -8.83
N VAL A 39 11.87 1.05 -8.96
CA VAL A 39 12.90 0.53 -8.05
C VAL A 39 13.53 1.70 -7.33
N PRO A 40 13.29 1.82 -6.00
CA PRO A 40 13.90 2.88 -5.22
C PRO A 40 15.41 2.71 -5.15
N SER A 41 16.14 3.79 -5.35
CA SER A 41 17.58 3.80 -5.21
C SER A 41 18.09 4.97 -4.35
N SER A 42 17.19 5.75 -3.77
CA SER A 42 17.52 6.79 -2.82
C SER A 42 18.04 6.17 -1.51
N PRO A 43 19.19 6.59 -0.98
CA PRO A 43 19.67 6.15 0.31
C PRO A 43 18.87 6.75 1.47
N THR A 44 18.14 7.86 1.23
CA THR A 44 17.40 8.58 2.27
C THR A 44 15.95 8.14 2.41
N LEU A 45 15.36 7.51 1.38
CA LEU A 45 13.98 7.03 1.38
C LEU A 45 13.92 5.52 1.55
N SER A 46 13.16 5.09 2.54
CA SER A 46 12.86 3.67 2.71
C SER A 46 11.87 3.18 1.65
N ARG A 47 11.92 1.90 1.35
CA ARG A 47 10.96 1.24 0.44
C ARG A 47 9.51 1.37 0.95
N HIS A 48 9.32 1.35 2.26
CA HIS A 48 8.01 1.54 2.89
C HIS A 48 7.47 2.95 2.64
N GLU A 49 8.28 4.00 2.81
CA GLU A 49 7.88 5.38 2.56
C GLU A 49 7.50 5.59 1.09
N LEU A 50 8.31 5.05 0.15
CA LEU A 50 8.02 5.16 -1.28
C LEU A 50 6.70 4.47 -1.65
N ASN A 51 6.45 3.27 -1.15
CA ASN A 51 5.19 2.57 -1.39
C ASN A 51 4.00 3.33 -0.82
N ALA A 52 4.14 3.95 0.35
CA ALA A 52 3.06 4.68 1.01
C ALA A 52 2.67 5.98 0.28
N ILE A 53 3.60 6.58 -0.48
CA ILE A 53 3.33 7.79 -1.29
C ILE A 53 3.08 7.48 -2.77
N SER A 54 3.13 6.21 -3.18
CA SER A 54 2.76 5.79 -4.54
C SER A 54 1.24 5.93 -4.76
N PRO A 55 0.74 6.05 -6.01
CA PRO A 55 1.48 5.94 -7.25
C PRO A 55 2.17 7.24 -7.70
N PHE A 56 3.13 7.08 -8.62
CA PHE A 56 3.71 8.16 -9.40
C PHE A 56 3.33 7.94 -10.87
N GLU A 57 2.93 9.00 -11.55
CA GLU A 57 2.57 8.94 -12.97
C GLU A 57 3.75 9.44 -13.83
N PRO A 58 4.35 8.58 -14.65
CA PRO A 58 5.45 8.97 -15.51
C PRO A 58 5.01 9.66 -16.81
N ALA A 59 3.75 10.11 -16.92
CA ALA A 59 3.20 10.66 -18.15
C ALA A 59 3.92 11.93 -18.64
N ASP A 60 4.43 12.76 -17.71
CA ASP A 60 5.05 14.05 -18.01
C ASP A 60 6.56 14.04 -17.72
N LEU A 61 7.29 13.13 -18.37
CA LEU A 61 8.73 13.04 -18.22
C LEU A 61 9.43 14.18 -18.97
N THR A 62 10.22 14.96 -18.25
CA THR A 62 11.12 15.98 -18.82
C THR A 62 12.57 15.49 -18.79
N PRO A 63 13.40 15.90 -19.76
CA PRO A 63 14.84 15.57 -19.76
C PRO A 63 15.52 16.08 -18.48
N LEU A 64 16.42 15.29 -17.92
CA LEU A 64 17.16 15.64 -16.70
C LEU A 64 17.94 16.96 -16.84
N ALA A 65 18.40 17.30 -18.05
CA ALA A 65 19.10 18.55 -18.32
C ALA A 65 18.26 19.81 -18.03
N GLU A 66 16.95 19.70 -17.98
CA GLU A 66 16.03 20.79 -17.66
C GLU A 66 15.67 20.85 -16.17
N ALA A 67 16.17 19.91 -15.36
CA ALA A 67 15.91 19.91 -13.92
C ALA A 67 16.63 21.08 -13.24
N THR A 68 15.85 22.00 -12.68
CA THR A 68 16.35 23.18 -11.96
C THR A 68 16.41 22.96 -10.45
N LEU A 69 15.78 21.92 -9.94
CA LEU A 69 15.73 21.60 -8.53
C LEU A 69 16.88 20.68 -8.11
N PRO A 70 17.36 20.79 -6.87
CA PRO A 70 18.35 19.85 -6.36
C PRO A 70 17.77 18.43 -6.35
N TYR A 71 18.56 17.48 -6.82
CA TYR A 71 18.19 16.07 -6.86
C TYR A 71 19.22 15.18 -6.19
N GLU A 72 18.77 14.06 -5.69
CA GLU A 72 19.61 13.04 -5.07
C GLU A 72 19.92 11.94 -6.09
N LEU A 73 21.19 11.61 -6.23
CA LEU A 73 21.62 10.50 -7.07
C LEU A 73 21.35 9.17 -6.35
N GLY A 74 20.77 8.22 -7.08
CA GLY A 74 20.54 6.90 -6.55
C GLY A 74 21.83 6.11 -6.26
N SER A 75 21.80 5.28 -5.25
CA SER A 75 22.93 4.43 -4.83
C SER A 75 23.06 3.13 -5.62
N LEU A 76 22.02 2.71 -6.36
CA LEU A 76 22.01 1.46 -7.12
C LEU A 76 22.67 1.62 -8.49
N THR A 77 23.50 0.64 -8.86
CA THR A 77 23.95 0.48 -10.23
C THR A 77 22.82 0.05 -11.13
N ARG A 78 22.96 0.29 -12.46
CA ARG A 78 21.96 -0.13 -13.45
C ARG A 78 21.64 -1.62 -13.37
N THR A 79 22.67 -2.45 -13.26
CA THR A 79 22.50 -3.93 -13.18
C THR A 79 21.76 -4.35 -11.93
N ALA A 80 22.08 -3.76 -10.77
CA ALA A 80 21.37 -4.05 -9.53
C ALA A 80 19.92 -3.57 -9.56
N ALA A 81 19.67 -2.40 -10.13
CA ALA A 81 18.33 -1.85 -10.30
C ALA A 81 17.49 -2.69 -11.27
N GLN A 82 18.08 -3.18 -12.36
CA GLN A 82 17.42 -4.08 -13.30
C GLN A 82 17.03 -5.40 -12.64
N ALA A 83 17.96 -6.06 -11.96
CA ALA A 83 17.69 -7.31 -11.25
C ALA A 83 16.58 -7.14 -10.20
N ALA A 84 16.57 -6.04 -9.46
CA ALA A 84 15.52 -5.72 -8.52
C ALA A 84 14.17 -5.46 -9.21
N GLY A 85 14.17 -4.82 -10.38
CA GLY A 85 12.98 -4.60 -11.20
C GLY A 85 12.38 -5.91 -11.72
N GLU A 86 13.22 -6.78 -12.29
CA GLU A 86 12.81 -8.11 -12.76
C GLU A 86 12.23 -8.96 -11.62
N ALA A 87 12.88 -8.98 -10.46
CA ALA A 87 12.36 -9.66 -9.29
C ALA A 87 10.99 -9.09 -8.84
N GLY A 88 10.84 -7.77 -8.87
CA GLY A 88 9.57 -7.11 -8.54
C GLY A 88 8.45 -7.46 -9.53
N MET A 89 8.73 -7.40 -10.82
CA MET A 89 7.80 -7.79 -11.88
C MET A 89 7.39 -9.26 -11.76
N GLY A 90 8.35 -10.16 -11.54
CA GLY A 90 8.07 -11.60 -11.37
C GLY A 90 7.19 -11.89 -10.14
N MET A 91 7.40 -11.18 -9.03
CA MET A 91 6.53 -11.29 -7.85
C MET A 91 5.12 -10.77 -8.12
N ALA A 92 4.99 -9.61 -8.74
CA ALA A 92 3.69 -9.03 -9.07
C ALA A 92 2.91 -9.93 -10.03
N HIS A 93 3.57 -10.50 -11.04
CA HIS A 93 2.95 -11.43 -11.98
C HIS A 93 2.49 -12.71 -11.28
N ARG A 94 3.30 -13.29 -10.39
CA ARG A 94 2.92 -14.47 -9.62
C ARG A 94 1.69 -14.20 -8.74
N GLU A 95 1.62 -13.06 -8.08
CA GLU A 95 0.45 -12.70 -7.27
C GLU A 95 -0.79 -12.47 -8.13
N ARG A 96 -0.64 -11.89 -9.31
CA ARG A 96 -1.71 -11.76 -10.29
C ARG A 96 -2.26 -13.14 -10.71
N VAL A 97 -1.40 -14.06 -11.15
CA VAL A 97 -1.78 -15.43 -11.53
C VAL A 97 -2.43 -16.15 -10.35
N ARG A 98 -1.90 -15.97 -9.14
CA ARG A 98 -2.48 -16.53 -7.92
C ARG A 98 -3.91 -16.02 -7.67
N ALA A 99 -4.13 -14.73 -7.81
CA ALA A 99 -5.43 -14.11 -7.62
C ALA A 99 -6.44 -14.55 -8.69
N GLU A 100 -6.05 -14.57 -9.96
CA GLU A 100 -6.90 -14.98 -11.08
C GLU A 100 -7.35 -16.43 -10.97
N LEU A 101 -6.48 -17.32 -10.51
CA LEU A 101 -6.78 -18.75 -10.35
C LEU A 101 -7.44 -19.08 -8.99
N GLY A 102 -7.49 -18.14 -8.05
CA GLY A 102 -7.87 -18.41 -6.67
C GLY A 102 -6.97 -19.48 -6.01
N ALA A 103 -5.69 -19.55 -6.43
CA ALA A 103 -4.79 -20.61 -6.06
C ALA A 103 -4.24 -20.41 -4.64
N SER A 104 -4.07 -21.52 -3.90
CA SER A 104 -3.43 -21.51 -2.59
C SER A 104 -1.89 -21.41 -2.69
N GLN A 105 -1.33 -21.98 -3.75
CA GLN A 105 0.11 -21.96 -4.04
C GLN A 105 0.33 -21.81 -5.54
N VAL A 106 1.34 -21.01 -5.92
CA VAL A 106 1.76 -20.82 -7.31
C VAL A 106 3.28 -20.85 -7.37
N ALA A 107 3.83 -21.71 -8.20
CA ALA A 107 5.23 -21.72 -8.62
C ALA A 107 5.30 -21.16 -10.03
N THR A 108 6.24 -20.26 -10.30
CA THR A 108 6.41 -19.61 -11.60
C THR A 108 7.84 -19.71 -12.08
N ALA A 109 8.01 -19.95 -13.37
CA ALA A 109 9.25 -19.77 -14.11
C ALA A 109 9.01 -18.69 -15.15
N THR A 110 9.67 -17.54 -15.02
CA THR A 110 9.42 -16.35 -15.84
C THR A 110 10.64 -16.02 -16.68
N VAL A 111 10.41 -15.83 -17.97
CA VAL A 111 11.37 -15.28 -18.91
C VAL A 111 11.02 -13.82 -19.19
N PHE A 112 12.03 -12.95 -19.15
CA PHE A 112 11.85 -11.52 -19.39
C PHE A 112 12.33 -11.19 -20.80
N HIS A 113 11.45 -10.58 -21.59
CA HIS A 113 11.72 -10.11 -22.92
C HIS A 113 11.64 -8.58 -22.95
N GLU A 114 12.44 -7.97 -23.84
CA GLU A 114 12.38 -6.52 -24.10
C GLU A 114 12.50 -5.66 -22.82
N VAL A 115 13.40 -6.03 -21.91
CA VAL A 115 13.60 -5.26 -20.69
C VAL A 115 14.13 -3.88 -21.01
N ARG A 116 13.35 -2.85 -20.69
CA ARG A 116 13.66 -1.45 -20.92
C ARG A 116 13.53 -0.69 -19.63
N GLY A 117 14.43 0.25 -19.40
CA GLY A 117 14.35 1.10 -18.22
C GLY A 117 15.53 2.04 -18.08
N GLY A 118 15.38 2.96 -17.16
CA GLY A 118 16.38 4.00 -16.90
C GLY A 118 16.19 4.69 -15.54
N PRO A 119 17.12 5.57 -15.19
CA PRO A 119 16.99 6.41 -14.02
C PRO A 119 15.80 7.35 -14.19
N LEU A 120 15.00 7.48 -13.14
CA LEU A 120 13.86 8.39 -13.08
C LEU A 120 13.96 9.20 -11.79
N LEU A 121 13.83 10.51 -11.91
CA LEU A 121 13.68 11.40 -10.76
C LEU A 121 12.20 11.60 -10.49
N LEU A 122 11.84 11.48 -9.21
CA LEU A 122 10.47 11.67 -8.75
C LEU A 122 10.41 12.91 -7.86
N PRO A 123 9.38 13.77 -8.00
CA PRO A 123 9.21 14.93 -7.16
C PRO A 123 8.72 14.50 -5.77
N ILE A 124 9.59 14.65 -4.77
CA ILE A 124 9.33 14.26 -3.39
C ILE A 124 9.68 15.41 -2.47
N TRP A 125 8.75 15.78 -1.61
CA TRP A 125 9.00 16.74 -0.54
C TRP A 125 9.29 15.99 0.75
N ILE A 126 10.39 16.34 1.39
CA ILE A 126 10.78 15.79 2.69
C ILE A 126 10.78 16.93 3.69
N GLY A 127 9.94 16.81 4.70
CA GLY A 127 9.85 17.74 5.80
C GLY A 127 10.10 17.06 7.14
N ALA A 128 10.42 17.85 8.14
CA ALA A 128 10.50 17.40 9.51
C ALA A 128 9.77 18.40 10.41
N TYR A 129 9.02 17.89 11.38
CA TYR A 129 8.37 18.70 12.40
C TYR A 129 8.70 18.18 13.80
N ARG A 130 8.75 19.10 14.74
CA ARG A 130 9.01 18.77 16.14
C ARG A 130 7.71 18.74 16.92
N ARG A 131 7.55 17.72 17.75
CA ARG A 131 6.45 17.62 18.72
C ARG A 131 7.02 17.18 20.07
N GLY A 132 7.05 18.10 21.04
CA GLY A 132 7.82 17.91 22.27
C GLY A 132 9.31 17.77 21.95
N GLU A 133 9.94 16.77 22.51
CA GLU A 133 11.36 16.44 22.25
C GLU A 133 11.58 15.61 20.98
N ALA A 134 10.53 15.04 20.40
CA ALA A 134 10.63 14.14 19.26
C ALA A 134 10.56 14.88 17.92
N LEU A 135 11.49 14.56 17.01
CA LEU A 135 11.48 15.00 15.63
C LEU A 135 10.79 13.94 14.77
N HIS A 136 9.78 14.35 14.03
CA HIS A 136 9.01 13.50 13.14
C HIS A 136 9.25 13.88 11.69
N ARG A 137 9.57 12.90 10.86
CA ARG A 137 9.75 13.07 9.42
C ARG A 137 8.42 12.88 8.69
N VAL A 138 8.21 13.68 7.65
CA VAL A 138 7.08 13.60 6.73
C VAL A 138 7.62 13.55 5.31
N VAL A 139 7.07 12.68 4.49
CA VAL A 139 7.39 12.54 3.08
C VAL A 139 6.11 12.71 2.28
N ILE A 140 6.17 13.53 1.24
CA ILE A 140 5.02 13.91 0.43
C ILE A 140 5.35 13.68 -1.04
N ASN A 141 4.44 13.02 -1.76
CA ASN A 141 4.50 12.91 -3.21
C ASN A 141 4.19 14.27 -3.83
N GLY A 142 5.13 14.82 -4.60
CA GLY A 142 4.98 16.14 -5.25
C GLY A 142 3.99 16.17 -6.42
N GLN A 143 3.56 15.02 -6.93
CA GLN A 143 2.55 14.93 -7.98
C GLN A 143 1.13 14.80 -7.41
N THR A 144 0.94 13.89 -6.46
CA THR A 144 -0.40 13.51 -5.96
C THR A 144 -0.74 14.14 -4.62
N GLY A 145 0.25 14.67 -3.88
CA GLY A 145 0.07 15.15 -2.52
C GLY A 145 -0.09 14.04 -1.48
N ALA A 146 0.10 12.76 -1.86
CA ALA A 146 0.05 11.65 -0.91
C ALA A 146 1.13 11.80 0.16
N ILE A 147 0.76 11.61 1.42
CA ILE A 147 1.61 11.90 2.58
C ILE A 147 1.86 10.61 3.36
N THR A 148 3.11 10.40 3.76
CA THR A 148 3.48 9.39 4.75
C THR A 148 4.37 9.98 5.83
N GLY A 149 4.31 9.40 7.01
CA GLY A 149 5.09 9.84 8.17
C GLY A 149 4.59 9.22 9.45
N VAL A 150 5.30 9.48 10.53
CA VAL A 150 4.86 9.05 11.87
C VAL A 150 3.96 10.14 12.45
N PHE A 151 2.67 9.88 12.50
CA PHE A 151 1.70 10.78 13.13
C PHE A 151 1.39 10.29 14.55
N PRO A 152 1.92 10.96 15.59
CA PRO A 152 1.65 10.54 16.96
C PRO A 152 0.20 10.83 17.33
N TYR A 153 -0.57 9.78 17.55
CA TYR A 153 -1.94 9.87 18.06
C TYR A 153 -1.96 10.26 19.53
N SER A 154 -2.86 11.15 19.90
CA SER A 154 -3.10 11.48 21.29
C SER A 154 -4.13 10.52 21.88
N TRP A 155 -3.66 9.45 22.50
CA TRP A 155 -4.52 8.42 23.12
C TRP A 155 -5.49 9.01 24.15
N TRP A 156 -5.06 10.07 24.84
CA TRP A 156 -5.92 10.81 25.79
C TRP A 156 -7.16 11.40 25.10
N LYS A 157 -6.99 12.04 23.93
CA LYS A 157 -8.13 12.62 23.20
C LYS A 157 -9.05 11.53 22.66
N ILE A 158 -8.51 10.43 22.17
CA ILE A 158 -9.28 9.27 21.73
C ILE A 158 -10.07 8.69 22.91
N GLY A 159 -9.42 8.49 24.05
CA GLY A 159 -10.06 8.01 25.27
C GLY A 159 -11.23 8.90 25.73
N LEU A 160 -11.06 10.21 25.64
CA LEU A 160 -12.11 11.16 26.02
C LEU A 160 -13.32 11.07 25.07
N VAL A 161 -13.10 10.98 23.76
CA VAL A 161 -14.17 10.81 22.77
C VAL A 161 -14.92 9.49 23.01
N VAL A 162 -14.21 8.39 23.22
CA VAL A 162 -14.82 7.08 23.49
C VAL A 162 -15.65 7.14 24.80
N ALA A 163 -15.12 7.73 25.85
CA ALA A 163 -15.84 7.90 27.11
C ALA A 163 -17.11 8.74 26.94
N ALA A 164 -17.04 9.83 26.15
CA ALA A 164 -18.21 10.67 25.86
C ALA A 164 -19.30 9.92 25.09
N VAL A 165 -18.91 9.10 24.08
CA VAL A 165 -19.85 8.29 23.30
C VAL A 165 -20.51 7.22 24.18
N ILE A 166 -19.74 6.52 25.00
CA ILE A 166 -20.29 5.52 25.96
C ILE A 166 -21.23 6.20 26.95
N GLY A 167 -20.86 7.34 27.50
CA GLY A 167 -21.70 8.14 28.41
C GLY A 167 -23.02 8.56 27.77
N ALA A 168 -22.98 9.02 26.51
CA ALA A 168 -24.18 9.38 25.78
C ALA A 168 -25.12 8.16 25.55
N ILE A 169 -24.56 7.00 25.19
CA ILE A 169 -25.33 5.78 25.00
C ILE A 169 -25.99 5.35 26.33
N LEU A 170 -25.26 5.38 27.43
CA LEU A 170 -25.78 5.02 28.75
C LEU A 170 -26.89 5.99 29.21
N LEU A 171 -26.77 7.28 28.96
CA LEU A 171 -27.81 8.25 29.23
C LEU A 171 -29.08 8.01 28.40
N CYS A 172 -28.91 7.71 27.11
CA CYS A 172 -30.04 7.41 26.23
C CYS A 172 -30.77 6.12 26.63
N THR A 173 -30.03 5.07 26.97
CA THR A 173 -30.60 3.78 27.35
C THR A 173 -31.10 3.76 28.80
N GLY A 174 -30.38 4.38 29.75
CA GLY A 174 -30.79 4.53 31.15
C GLY A 174 -31.99 5.46 31.34
N GLY A 175 -32.05 6.55 30.56
CA GLY A 175 -33.20 7.47 30.55
C GLY A 175 -34.50 6.81 30.09
N ALA A 176 -34.43 5.94 29.07
CA ALA A 176 -35.60 5.17 28.61
C ALA A 176 -36.09 4.15 29.68
N GLY A 177 -35.16 3.53 30.43
CA GLY A 177 -35.50 2.62 31.54
C GLY A 177 -36.20 3.32 32.70
N LEU A 178 -35.70 4.49 33.10
CA LEU A 178 -36.30 5.28 34.19
C LEU A 178 -37.68 5.85 33.81
N ALA A 179 -37.86 6.32 32.58
CA ALA A 179 -39.16 6.79 32.09
C ALA A 179 -40.20 5.66 32.08
N GLY A 180 -39.79 4.42 31.69
CA GLY A 180 -40.67 3.23 31.75
C GLY A 180 -41.09 2.86 33.15
N VAL A 181 -40.19 2.94 34.14
CA VAL A 181 -40.49 2.63 35.55
C VAL A 181 -41.41 3.68 36.17
N ILE A 182 -41.21 4.95 35.88
CA ILE A 182 -42.07 6.02 36.37
C ILE A 182 -43.48 5.93 35.81
N SER A 183 -43.65 5.55 34.53
CA SER A 183 -44.97 5.37 33.91
C SER A 183 -45.72 4.19 34.52
N GLN A 184 -45.06 3.08 34.89
CA GLN A 184 -45.67 1.92 35.55
C GLN A 184 -46.09 2.23 37.00
N VAL A 185 -45.34 3.06 37.72
CA VAL A 185 -45.69 3.43 39.12
C VAL A 185 -46.87 4.39 39.12
N ASN A 186 -46.99 5.27 38.15
CA ASN A 186 -48.09 6.26 38.10
C ASN A 186 -49.39 5.66 37.52
N GLY A 187 -49.34 4.52 36.80
CA GLY A 187 -50.53 3.80 36.26
C GLY A 187 -51.26 2.87 37.27
N ARG A 188 -50.77 2.74 38.51
CA ARG A 188 -51.39 1.89 39.55
C ARG A 188 -52.17 2.64 40.63
N LYS A 189 -52.60 3.84 40.34
CA LYS A 189 -53.57 4.55 41.20
C LYS A 189 -54.90 4.66 40.46
N PHE A 190 -55.68 3.58 40.58
CA PHE A 190 -57.16 3.56 40.69
C PHE A 190 -57.60 2.10 40.86
#